data_2175dfdbc4a5c313d4f7149aa13f68f1
#
_entry.id   2175dfdbc4a5c313d4f7149aa13f68f1
#
_cell.length_a   1.000
_cell.length_b   1.000
_cell.length_c   1.000
_cell.angle_alpha   90.00
_cell.angle_beta   90.00
_cell.angle_gamma   90.00
#
_symmetry.space_group_name_H-M   'P 1'
#
loop_
_entity.id
_entity.type
_entity.pdbx_description
1 polymer ?
#
loop_
_entity_poly.entity_id
_entity_poly.type
_entity_poly.pdbx_seq_one_letter_code
_entity_poly.pdbx_strand_id
1 'polypeptide(L)'
;MTTLDRELPGPVADWLAHALPAAEPPFTCERISGGYSMLTYRLRDNAGECWVLRHPPAGHTSGKAHDTDREVRVMSALAGSAVPVPRLAAVGAAADPLGLPCHITEFVPGFVLADATAASRDVEPAALRTATEQIVDILATLHSIDPDAVGLGDFGPRSGYVARQLHRWRSVIDAAAQPGTADSVARLHSLTGLIESHLPASGPVRIVHGDYRLGNAIVGSDGRVRAILDWELASLGDPLADLAALVAFWQPPAEAMLGDEMPTTAPGSITVAEVLDRYRSRSTVPMDGFWVYDTFASWRLACTALRAHARFASGAMDDDRGLERFRVACRSWIDAAERATTAR
;
A
#
# COMPACT_ATOMS: atom_id res chain seq x y z
N MET A 1 -21.14 -5.43 -17.49
CA MET A 1 -20.42 -5.11 -16.26
C MET A 1 -21.45 -4.64 -15.24
N THR A 2 -21.79 -5.44 -14.25
CA THR A 2 -22.73 -5.03 -13.21
C THR A 2 -21.97 -4.16 -12.23
N THR A 3 -22.12 -2.85 -12.34
CA THR A 3 -21.76 -1.92 -11.27
C THR A 3 -22.75 -2.16 -10.14
N LEU A 4 -22.25 -2.43 -8.94
CA LEU A 4 -23.08 -2.60 -7.74
C LEU A 4 -23.63 -1.24 -7.23
N ASP A 5 -23.82 -0.27 -8.12
CA ASP A 5 -24.27 1.07 -7.75
C ASP A 5 -25.77 1.09 -7.42
N ARG A 6 -26.06 1.34 -6.16
CA ARG A 6 -27.33 1.62 -5.50
C ARG A 6 -28.26 0.43 -5.24
N GLU A 7 -28.49 -0.48 -6.16
CA GLU A 7 -29.33 -1.66 -5.94
C GLU A 7 -28.52 -2.93 -6.18
N LEU A 8 -28.48 -3.80 -5.19
CA LEU A 8 -27.83 -5.11 -5.30
C LEU A 8 -28.75 -6.08 -6.05
N PRO A 9 -28.22 -6.89 -7.00
CA PRO A 9 -29.00 -7.99 -7.57
C PRO A 9 -29.52 -8.92 -6.46
N GLY A 10 -30.78 -9.38 -6.58
CA GLY A 10 -31.41 -10.22 -5.57
C GLY A 10 -30.53 -11.36 -5.05
N PRO A 11 -29.91 -12.20 -5.91
CA PRO A 11 -29.02 -13.28 -5.46
C PRO A 11 -27.81 -12.78 -4.64
N VAL A 12 -27.26 -11.59 -4.94
CA VAL A 12 -26.17 -10.99 -4.17
C VAL A 12 -26.68 -10.51 -2.81
N ALA A 13 -27.86 -9.89 -2.77
CA ALA A 13 -28.47 -9.44 -1.52
C ALA A 13 -28.79 -10.63 -0.59
N ASP A 14 -29.33 -11.72 -1.13
CA ASP A 14 -29.60 -12.95 -0.39
C ASP A 14 -28.32 -13.58 0.15
N TRP A 15 -27.25 -13.61 -0.66
CA TRP A 15 -25.93 -14.08 -0.23
C TRP A 15 -25.38 -13.23 0.91
N LEU A 16 -25.45 -11.89 0.79
CA LEU A 16 -25.01 -10.97 1.86
C LEU A 16 -25.76 -11.20 3.17
N ALA A 17 -27.07 -11.40 3.11
CA ALA A 17 -27.86 -11.67 4.30
C ALA A 17 -27.45 -12.97 5.02
N HIS A 18 -26.99 -13.98 4.26
CA HIS A 18 -26.43 -15.22 4.83
C HIS A 18 -25.00 -15.02 5.36
N ALA A 19 -24.17 -14.26 4.61
CA ALA A 19 -22.78 -14.03 4.96
C ALA A 19 -22.62 -13.08 6.17
N LEU A 20 -23.60 -12.20 6.40
CA LEU A 20 -23.65 -11.21 7.47
C LEU A 20 -24.90 -11.44 8.36
N PRO A 21 -24.91 -12.49 9.19
CA PRO A 21 -26.12 -12.92 9.90
C PRO A 21 -26.64 -11.91 10.95
N ALA A 22 -25.81 -10.94 11.35
CA ALA A 22 -26.21 -9.86 12.25
C ALA A 22 -26.78 -8.62 11.52
N ALA A 23 -26.74 -8.60 10.18
CA ALA A 23 -27.22 -7.48 9.39
C ALA A 23 -28.74 -7.55 9.14
N GLU A 24 -29.36 -6.38 9.02
CA GLU A 24 -30.79 -6.24 8.73
C GLU A 24 -31.05 -5.79 7.29
N PRO A 25 -31.38 -6.70 6.35
CA PRO A 25 -31.71 -6.30 4.98
C PRO A 25 -32.88 -5.32 4.91
N PRO A 26 -33.01 -4.49 3.86
CA PRO A 26 -32.20 -4.47 2.65
C PRO A 26 -30.86 -3.74 2.80
N PHE A 27 -29.90 -4.11 1.95
CA PHE A 27 -28.62 -3.44 1.87
C PHE A 27 -28.61 -2.34 0.80
N THR A 28 -27.95 -1.24 1.10
CA THR A 28 -27.52 -0.26 0.12
C THR A 28 -26.03 -0.42 -0.14
N CYS A 29 -25.60 -0.15 -1.38
CA CYS A 29 -24.21 -0.29 -1.81
C CYS A 29 -23.75 1.01 -2.45
N GLU A 30 -22.62 1.55 -1.99
CA GLU A 30 -22.02 2.78 -2.52
C GLU A 30 -20.55 2.54 -2.80
N ARG A 31 -20.10 2.85 -4.01
CA ARG A 31 -18.69 2.74 -4.36
C ARG A 31 -17.87 3.79 -3.61
N ILE A 32 -16.82 3.36 -2.92
CA ILE A 32 -15.82 4.24 -2.32
C ILE A 32 -14.80 4.55 -3.40
N SER A 33 -14.61 5.83 -3.72
CA SER A 33 -13.60 6.28 -4.68
C SER A 33 -12.20 6.15 -4.08
N GLY A 34 -11.20 5.77 -4.88
CA GLY A 34 -9.78 5.85 -4.51
C GLY A 34 -8.92 4.61 -4.73
N GLY A 35 -9.47 3.45 -5.09
CA GLY A 35 -8.68 2.24 -5.41
C GLY A 35 -8.53 2.03 -6.93
N TYR A 36 -7.29 1.85 -7.43
CA TYR A 36 -7.05 1.52 -8.84
C TYR A 36 -6.97 0.00 -9.07
N SER A 37 -6.66 -0.78 -8.04
CA SER A 37 -6.42 -2.23 -8.14
C SER A 37 -7.64 -3.06 -7.74
N MET A 38 -8.35 -2.67 -6.67
CA MET A 38 -9.54 -3.33 -6.16
C MET A 38 -10.73 -2.38 -6.16
N LEU A 39 -11.92 -2.90 -6.49
CA LEU A 39 -13.17 -2.16 -6.33
C LEU A 39 -13.63 -2.28 -4.88
N THR A 40 -13.89 -1.13 -4.28
CA THR A 40 -14.25 -1.01 -2.86
C THR A 40 -15.62 -0.36 -2.74
N TYR A 41 -16.51 -0.99 -1.98
CA TYR A 41 -17.87 -0.53 -1.77
C TYR A 41 -18.19 -0.47 -0.28
N ARG A 42 -18.92 0.57 0.13
CA ARG A 42 -19.56 0.63 1.43
C ARG A 42 -20.92 -0.04 1.32
N LEU A 43 -21.12 -1.07 2.10
CA LEU A 43 -22.45 -1.67 2.32
C LEU A 43 -23.07 -1.06 3.57
N ARG A 44 -24.34 -0.75 3.53
CA ARG A 44 -25.12 -0.33 4.70
C ARG A 44 -26.41 -1.11 4.74
N ASP A 45 -26.77 -1.64 5.90
CA ASP A 45 -28.05 -2.31 6.13
C ASP A 45 -29.16 -1.34 6.56
N ASN A 46 -30.36 -1.87 6.82
CA ASN A 46 -31.53 -1.10 7.24
C ASN A 46 -31.42 -0.55 8.68
N ALA A 47 -30.60 -1.19 9.54
CA ALA A 47 -30.30 -0.69 10.89
C ALA A 47 -29.25 0.43 10.88
N GLY A 48 -28.58 0.67 9.73
CA GLY A 48 -27.52 1.68 9.57
C GLY A 48 -26.11 1.15 9.83
N GLU A 49 -25.96 -0.14 10.13
CA GLU A 49 -24.66 -0.78 10.26
C GLU A 49 -23.93 -0.82 8.92
N CYS A 50 -22.63 -0.72 8.94
CA CYS A 50 -21.80 -0.57 7.74
C CYS A 50 -20.71 -1.60 7.66
N TRP A 51 -20.44 -2.04 6.41
CA TRP A 51 -19.33 -2.92 6.05
C TRP A 51 -18.62 -2.38 4.79
N VAL A 52 -17.46 -2.94 4.52
CA VAL A 52 -16.69 -2.68 3.29
C VAL A 52 -16.54 -3.98 2.51
N LEU A 53 -17.08 -3.99 1.29
CA LEU A 53 -16.89 -5.08 0.32
C LEU A 53 -15.75 -4.70 -0.63
N ARG A 54 -14.76 -5.59 -0.80
CA ARG A 54 -13.69 -5.44 -1.76
C ARG A 54 -13.63 -6.65 -2.70
N HIS A 55 -13.48 -6.39 -4.00
CA HIS A 55 -13.28 -7.42 -5.02
C HIS A 55 -12.46 -6.89 -6.21
N PRO A 56 -11.76 -7.75 -6.98
CA PRO A 56 -11.05 -7.34 -8.19
C PRO A 56 -12.03 -6.86 -9.28
N PRO A 57 -11.60 -5.99 -10.20
CA PRO A 57 -12.37 -5.67 -11.38
C PRO A 57 -12.65 -6.91 -12.24
N ALA A 58 -13.85 -7.00 -12.82
CA ALA A 58 -14.19 -8.09 -13.71
C ALA A 58 -13.24 -8.15 -14.93
N GLY A 59 -12.77 -9.33 -15.28
CA GLY A 59 -11.83 -9.54 -16.41
C GLY A 59 -10.35 -9.44 -16.04
N HIS A 60 -9.98 -9.10 -14.81
CA HIS A 60 -8.61 -9.15 -14.31
C HIS A 60 -8.33 -10.53 -13.69
N THR A 61 -8.11 -11.54 -14.54
CA THR A 61 -7.87 -12.93 -14.10
C THR A 61 -6.40 -13.27 -13.91
N SER A 62 -5.49 -12.33 -14.12
CA SER A 62 -4.05 -12.63 -14.09
C SER A 62 -3.27 -11.59 -13.31
N GLY A 63 -2.72 -12.00 -12.20
CA GLY A 63 -1.65 -11.30 -11.50
C GLY A 63 -1.82 -11.27 -9.99
N LYS A 64 -0.75 -11.56 -9.30
CA LYS A 64 -0.62 -11.55 -7.83
C LYS A 64 -0.99 -10.21 -7.16
N ALA A 65 -1.25 -9.17 -7.93
CA ALA A 65 -1.62 -7.84 -7.43
C ALA A 65 -3.08 -7.74 -6.94
N HIS A 66 -3.93 -8.73 -7.25
CA HIS A 66 -5.34 -8.73 -6.87
C HIS A 66 -5.68 -10.01 -6.08
N ASP A 67 -4.78 -10.41 -5.22
CA ASP A 67 -4.95 -11.62 -4.44
C ASP A 67 -5.79 -11.34 -3.20
N THR A 68 -7.12 -11.42 -3.36
CA THR A 68 -8.06 -11.30 -2.24
C THR A 68 -7.71 -12.27 -1.09
N ASP A 69 -7.26 -13.48 -1.44
CA ASP A 69 -6.85 -14.48 -0.44
C ASP A 69 -5.64 -14.02 0.38
N ARG A 70 -4.74 -13.24 -0.24
CA ARG A 70 -3.58 -12.66 0.42
C ARG A 70 -3.99 -11.65 1.49
N GLU A 71 -4.88 -10.70 1.16
CA GLU A 71 -5.40 -9.75 2.12
C GLU A 71 -6.13 -10.45 3.27
N VAL A 72 -6.99 -11.43 2.95
CA VAL A 72 -7.74 -12.23 3.93
C VAL A 72 -6.76 -12.96 4.88
N ARG A 73 -5.73 -13.62 4.34
CA ARG A 73 -4.73 -14.33 5.16
C ARG A 73 -4.01 -13.40 6.13
N VAL A 74 -3.55 -12.24 5.67
CA VAL A 74 -2.83 -11.28 6.52
C VAL A 74 -3.74 -10.68 7.57
N MET A 75 -4.93 -10.20 7.19
CA MET A 75 -5.88 -9.63 8.15
C MET A 75 -6.31 -10.66 9.20
N SER A 76 -6.54 -11.93 8.79
CA SER A 76 -6.84 -13.01 9.73
C SER A 76 -5.69 -13.28 10.70
N ALA A 77 -4.45 -13.31 10.20
CA ALA A 77 -3.26 -13.58 11.00
C ALA A 77 -2.94 -12.46 12.00
N LEU A 78 -3.23 -11.21 11.63
CA LEU A 78 -3.02 -10.03 12.47
C LEU A 78 -4.21 -9.71 13.36
N ALA A 79 -5.36 -10.38 13.19
CA ALA A 79 -6.54 -10.17 14.02
C ALA A 79 -6.20 -10.43 15.50
N GLY A 80 -6.50 -9.45 16.36
CA GLY A 80 -6.17 -9.52 17.79
C GLY A 80 -4.72 -9.21 18.16
N SER A 81 -3.85 -8.94 17.18
CA SER A 81 -2.52 -8.39 17.44
C SER A 81 -2.57 -6.88 17.77
N ALA A 82 -1.42 -6.29 18.11
CA ALA A 82 -1.32 -4.84 18.30
C ALA A 82 -1.24 -4.05 16.97
N VAL A 83 -1.23 -4.73 15.82
CA VAL A 83 -1.35 -4.10 14.49
C VAL A 83 -2.84 -3.99 14.16
N PRO A 84 -3.39 -2.78 14.07
CA PRO A 84 -4.81 -2.62 13.80
C PRO A 84 -5.12 -2.96 12.33
N VAL A 85 -6.00 -3.94 12.12
CA VAL A 85 -6.52 -4.32 10.81
C VAL A 85 -8.05 -4.30 10.86
N PRO A 86 -8.75 -4.03 9.74
CA PRO A 86 -10.19 -4.18 9.68
C PRO A 86 -10.60 -5.63 10.02
N ARG A 87 -11.62 -5.80 10.85
CA ARG A 87 -12.11 -7.14 11.19
C ARG A 87 -12.84 -7.75 9.99
N LEU A 88 -12.43 -8.95 9.60
CA LEU A 88 -13.12 -9.73 8.57
C LEU A 88 -14.51 -10.15 9.07
N ALA A 89 -15.52 -9.84 8.28
CA ALA A 89 -16.90 -10.23 8.52
C ALA A 89 -17.30 -11.43 7.66
N ALA A 90 -16.86 -11.46 6.38
CA ALA A 90 -17.12 -12.58 5.48
C ALA A 90 -16.07 -12.64 4.35
N VAL A 91 -15.99 -13.81 3.71
CA VAL A 91 -15.18 -14.06 2.51
C VAL A 91 -16.06 -14.73 1.49
N GLY A 92 -16.03 -14.24 0.25
CA GLY A 92 -16.77 -14.79 -0.87
C GLY A 92 -15.85 -15.37 -1.94
N ALA A 93 -16.30 -16.45 -2.55
CA ALA A 93 -15.61 -17.13 -3.64
C ALA A 93 -16.17 -16.74 -5.01
N ALA A 94 -15.45 -17.06 -6.08
CA ALA A 94 -15.94 -16.85 -7.45
C ALA A 94 -17.21 -17.69 -7.81
N ALA A 95 -17.50 -18.73 -7.00
CA ALA A 95 -18.71 -19.55 -7.15
C ALA A 95 -19.95 -18.90 -6.50
N ASP A 96 -19.77 -17.89 -5.66
CA ASP A 96 -20.87 -17.16 -5.03
C ASP A 96 -21.57 -16.19 -6.01
N PRO A 97 -22.78 -15.71 -5.67
CA PRO A 97 -23.58 -14.87 -6.58
C PRO A 97 -22.88 -13.62 -7.12
N LEU A 98 -21.86 -13.10 -6.45
CA LEU A 98 -21.03 -12.00 -6.95
C LEU A 98 -20.19 -12.41 -8.18
N GLY A 99 -19.87 -13.70 -8.33
CA GLY A 99 -19.08 -14.24 -9.44
C GLY A 99 -17.59 -13.89 -9.39
N LEU A 100 -17.11 -13.34 -8.29
CA LEU A 100 -15.73 -12.88 -8.08
C LEU A 100 -15.29 -13.19 -6.65
N PRO A 101 -14.01 -13.54 -6.43
CA PRO A 101 -13.48 -13.62 -5.08
C PRO A 101 -13.58 -12.24 -4.42
N CYS A 102 -14.07 -12.20 -3.19
CA CYS A 102 -14.23 -10.95 -2.45
C CYS A 102 -14.02 -11.17 -0.96
N HIS A 103 -13.83 -10.09 -0.24
CA HIS A 103 -13.95 -10.11 1.21
C HIS A 103 -14.79 -8.93 1.71
N ILE A 104 -15.38 -9.13 2.87
CA ILE A 104 -16.18 -8.12 3.57
C ILE A 104 -15.53 -7.91 4.94
N THR A 105 -15.28 -6.65 5.26
CA THR A 105 -14.80 -6.23 6.58
C THR A 105 -15.82 -5.34 7.27
N GLU A 106 -15.72 -5.22 8.58
CA GLU A 106 -16.40 -4.15 9.28
C GLU A 106 -15.93 -2.79 8.77
N PHE A 107 -16.86 -1.83 8.76
CA PHE A 107 -16.50 -0.45 8.46
C PHE A 107 -15.77 0.17 9.66
N VAL A 108 -14.56 0.64 9.44
CA VAL A 108 -13.78 1.34 10.47
C VAL A 108 -14.04 2.84 10.33
N PRO A 109 -14.63 3.51 11.33
CA PRO A 109 -14.88 4.95 11.27
C PRO A 109 -13.58 5.75 11.42
N GLY A 110 -13.41 6.78 10.60
CA GLY A 110 -12.25 7.66 10.59
C GLY A 110 -12.00 8.26 9.20
N PHE A 111 -10.81 8.79 9.02
CA PHE A 111 -10.39 9.51 7.82
C PHE A 111 -9.21 8.80 7.15
N VAL A 112 -9.20 8.77 5.83
CA VAL A 112 -8.02 8.44 5.04
C VAL A 112 -7.33 9.76 4.68
N LEU A 113 -6.16 10.00 5.25
CA LEU A 113 -5.38 11.22 5.00
C LEU A 113 -4.61 11.03 3.68
N ALA A 114 -5.31 11.22 2.56
CA ALA A 114 -4.75 10.95 1.24
C ALA A 114 -3.71 12.00 0.81
N ASP A 115 -3.94 13.26 1.18
CA ASP A 115 -3.13 14.42 0.83
C ASP A 115 -3.09 15.45 1.98
N ALA A 116 -2.32 16.52 1.83
CA ALA A 116 -2.18 17.58 2.84
C ALA A 116 -3.48 18.35 3.08
N THR A 117 -4.32 18.50 2.05
CA THR A 117 -5.63 19.16 2.16
C THR A 117 -6.56 18.31 3.04
N ALA A 118 -6.66 17.01 2.80
CA ALA A 118 -7.43 16.08 3.62
C ALA A 118 -6.89 16.06 5.06
N ALA A 119 -5.56 16.01 5.23
CA ALA A 119 -4.95 16.03 6.56
C ALA A 119 -5.30 17.32 7.33
N SER A 120 -5.20 18.48 6.69
CA SER A 120 -5.51 19.78 7.33
C SER A 120 -7.01 20.01 7.58
N ARG A 121 -7.88 19.38 6.79
CA ARG A 121 -9.33 19.48 6.94
C ARG A 121 -9.87 18.57 8.03
N ASP A 122 -9.35 17.34 8.12
CA ASP A 122 -9.98 16.25 8.86
C ASP A 122 -9.37 16.04 10.25
N VAL A 123 -8.15 16.52 10.49
CA VAL A 123 -7.47 16.39 11.78
C VAL A 123 -6.70 17.68 12.16
N GLU A 124 -6.68 17.98 13.45
CA GLU A 124 -5.87 19.07 13.99
C GLU A 124 -4.36 18.72 13.96
N PRO A 125 -3.45 19.70 13.93
CA PRO A 125 -2.00 19.45 13.87
C PRO A 125 -1.47 18.50 14.96
N ALA A 126 -2.00 18.59 16.19
CA ALA A 126 -1.61 17.69 17.27
C ALA A 126 -2.06 16.24 17.02
N ALA A 127 -3.23 16.06 16.40
CA ALA A 127 -3.73 14.74 16.00
C ALA A 127 -2.93 14.20 14.81
N LEU A 128 -2.51 15.04 13.85
CA LEU A 128 -1.63 14.61 12.77
C LEU A 128 -0.26 14.17 13.30
N ARG A 129 0.29 14.88 14.32
CA ARG A 129 1.51 14.42 14.99
C ARG A 129 1.32 13.03 15.60
N THR A 130 0.23 12.82 16.32
CA THR A 130 -0.10 11.53 16.89
C THR A 130 -0.20 10.44 15.82
N ALA A 131 -0.86 10.72 14.69
CA ALA A 131 -1.01 9.78 13.58
C ALA A 131 0.33 9.42 12.94
N THR A 132 1.17 10.42 12.66
CA THR A 132 2.50 10.22 12.06
C THR A 132 3.48 9.54 13.02
N GLU A 133 3.33 9.70 14.32
CA GLU A 133 4.06 8.92 15.33
C GLU A 133 3.57 7.47 15.40
N GLN A 134 2.24 7.26 15.45
CA GLN A 134 1.68 5.91 15.57
C GLN A 134 1.90 5.06 14.33
N ILE A 135 1.90 5.64 13.11
CA ILE A 135 2.17 4.87 11.89
C ILE A 135 3.55 4.20 11.97
N VAL A 136 4.54 4.87 12.57
CA VAL A 136 5.89 4.32 12.79
C VAL A 136 5.88 3.24 13.88
N ASP A 137 5.18 3.48 14.99
CA ASP A 137 5.07 2.49 16.08
C ASP A 137 4.39 1.19 15.61
N ILE A 138 3.33 1.31 14.81
CA ILE A 138 2.62 0.17 14.24
C ILE A 138 3.51 -0.59 13.26
N LEU A 139 4.31 0.10 12.44
CA LEU A 139 5.27 -0.55 11.55
C LEU A 139 6.32 -1.33 12.34
N ALA A 140 6.90 -0.74 13.39
CA ALA A 140 7.84 -1.42 14.26
C ALA A 140 7.19 -2.65 14.94
N THR A 141 5.93 -2.54 15.33
CA THR A 141 5.14 -3.64 15.90
C THR A 141 4.92 -4.75 14.88
N LEU A 142 4.52 -4.42 13.64
CA LEU A 142 4.38 -5.39 12.54
C LEU A 142 5.69 -6.16 12.33
N HIS A 143 6.80 -5.46 12.31
CA HIS A 143 8.13 -6.04 12.11
C HIS A 143 8.66 -6.80 13.33
N SER A 144 8.00 -6.73 14.48
CA SER A 144 8.32 -7.57 15.66
C SER A 144 7.59 -8.91 15.64
N ILE A 145 6.51 -9.04 14.86
CA ILE A 145 5.71 -10.27 14.79
C ILE A 145 6.50 -11.37 14.07
N ASP A 146 6.60 -12.52 14.70
CA ASP A 146 7.11 -13.74 14.05
C ASP A 146 6.06 -14.29 13.09
N PRO A 147 6.35 -14.37 11.77
CA PRO A 147 5.40 -14.92 10.80
C PRO A 147 4.93 -16.34 11.12
N ASP A 148 5.78 -17.17 11.70
CA ASP A 148 5.41 -18.54 12.07
C ASP A 148 4.40 -18.57 13.23
N ALA A 149 4.57 -17.69 14.20
CA ALA A 149 3.68 -17.60 15.37
C ALA A 149 2.24 -17.19 15.00
N VAL A 150 2.05 -16.50 13.87
CA VAL A 150 0.73 -16.04 13.40
C VAL A 150 0.23 -16.81 12.17
N GLY A 151 0.85 -17.95 11.81
CA GLY A 151 0.40 -18.80 10.71
C GLY A 151 0.72 -18.28 9.30
N LEU A 152 1.68 -17.36 9.19
CA LEU A 152 2.17 -16.81 7.92
C LEU A 152 3.54 -17.35 7.50
N GLY A 153 4.01 -18.45 8.11
CA GLY A 153 5.33 -19.01 7.85
C GLY A 153 5.57 -19.44 6.39
N ASP A 154 4.52 -19.79 5.68
CA ASP A 154 4.50 -20.18 4.26
C ASP A 154 3.95 -19.08 3.32
N PHE A 155 3.78 -17.85 3.83
CA PHE A 155 3.14 -16.75 3.09
C PHE A 155 3.96 -16.25 1.90
N GLY A 156 5.21 -16.63 1.82
CA GLY A 156 6.10 -16.32 0.69
C GLY A 156 7.54 -16.78 0.91
N PRO A 157 8.40 -16.60 -0.07
CA PRO A 157 9.83 -16.92 0.08
C PRO A 157 10.48 -16.13 1.20
N ARG A 158 11.22 -16.83 2.07
CA ARG A 158 11.83 -16.25 3.28
C ARG A 158 13.15 -15.49 3.06
N SER A 159 13.73 -15.51 1.87
CA SER A 159 15.03 -14.88 1.61
C SER A 159 15.01 -14.03 0.35
N GLY A 160 15.95 -13.10 0.25
CA GLY A 160 16.22 -12.34 -0.97
C GLY A 160 15.05 -11.45 -1.43
N TYR A 161 14.29 -10.87 -0.52
CA TYR A 161 13.11 -10.03 -0.87
C TYR A 161 13.50 -8.93 -1.85
N VAL A 162 14.48 -8.09 -1.53
CA VAL A 162 14.93 -6.99 -2.38
C VAL A 162 15.48 -7.52 -3.71
N ALA A 163 16.32 -8.57 -3.70
CA ALA A 163 16.87 -9.17 -4.91
C ALA A 163 15.78 -9.68 -5.87
N ARG A 164 14.71 -10.32 -5.33
CA ARG A 164 13.54 -10.75 -6.14
C ARG A 164 12.81 -9.56 -6.74
N GLN A 165 12.66 -8.46 -5.99
CA GLN A 165 12.05 -7.24 -6.50
C GLN A 165 12.89 -6.62 -7.61
N LEU A 166 14.21 -6.51 -7.44
CA LEU A 166 15.12 -6.02 -8.47
C LEU A 166 15.03 -6.87 -9.75
N HIS A 167 15.05 -8.19 -9.61
CA HIS A 167 14.92 -9.11 -10.75
C HIS A 167 13.57 -8.92 -11.48
N ARG A 168 12.47 -8.84 -10.75
CA ARG A 168 11.13 -8.63 -11.32
C ARG A 168 11.03 -7.31 -12.07
N TRP A 169 11.58 -6.23 -11.52
CA TRP A 169 11.46 -4.90 -12.11
C TRP A 169 12.39 -4.67 -13.30
N ARG A 170 13.47 -5.44 -13.46
CA ARG A 170 14.32 -5.37 -14.67
C ARG A 170 13.51 -5.54 -15.95
N SER A 171 12.69 -6.56 -16.04
CA SER A 171 11.83 -6.78 -17.22
C SER A 171 10.81 -5.66 -17.43
N VAL A 172 10.33 -5.03 -16.34
CA VAL A 172 9.44 -3.86 -16.43
C VAL A 172 10.18 -2.62 -16.95
N ILE A 173 11.42 -2.39 -16.51
CA ILE A 173 12.27 -1.30 -16.99
C ILE A 173 12.55 -1.48 -18.49
N ASP A 174 12.93 -2.68 -18.91
CA ASP A 174 13.23 -3.00 -20.31
C ASP A 174 11.99 -2.83 -21.20
N ALA A 175 10.83 -3.30 -20.76
CA ALA A 175 9.57 -3.17 -21.48
C ALA A 175 9.06 -1.71 -21.57
N ALA A 176 9.48 -0.84 -20.66
CA ALA A 176 9.13 0.58 -20.66
C ALA A 176 10.15 1.45 -21.41
N ALA A 177 11.18 0.86 -21.98
CA ALA A 177 12.22 1.57 -22.72
C ALA A 177 11.64 2.17 -24.03
N GLN A 178 11.78 3.47 -24.17
CA GLN A 178 11.35 4.26 -25.33
C GLN A 178 12.40 5.34 -25.63
N PRO A 179 12.42 5.95 -26.83
CA PRO A 179 13.43 6.97 -27.17
C PRO A 179 13.52 8.11 -26.14
N GLY A 180 12.40 8.54 -25.56
CA GLY A 180 12.37 9.61 -24.54
C GLY A 180 12.73 9.17 -23.11
N THR A 181 12.91 7.87 -22.85
CA THR A 181 13.21 7.31 -21.51
C THR A 181 14.57 6.63 -21.42
N ALA A 182 15.38 6.64 -22.47
CA ALA A 182 16.66 5.91 -22.54
C ALA A 182 17.63 6.27 -21.39
N ASP A 183 17.75 7.56 -21.05
CA ASP A 183 18.56 8.01 -19.92
C ASP A 183 18.05 7.45 -18.57
N SER A 184 16.74 7.55 -18.33
CA SER A 184 16.14 7.01 -17.11
C SER A 184 16.33 5.50 -16.99
N VAL A 185 16.18 4.76 -18.08
CA VAL A 185 16.42 3.31 -18.14
C VAL A 185 17.88 2.96 -17.79
N ALA A 186 18.85 3.67 -18.39
CA ALA A 186 20.27 3.45 -18.10
C ALA A 186 20.62 3.71 -16.62
N ARG A 187 20.12 4.82 -16.05
CA ARG A 187 20.31 5.17 -14.63
C ARG A 187 19.66 4.14 -13.71
N LEU A 188 18.46 3.66 -14.00
CA LEU A 188 17.78 2.63 -13.23
C LEU A 188 18.57 1.30 -13.24
N HIS A 189 19.14 0.90 -14.36
CA HIS A 189 20.00 -0.29 -14.42
C HIS A 189 21.29 -0.11 -13.61
N SER A 190 21.91 1.08 -13.64
CA SER A 190 23.07 1.39 -12.82
C SER A 190 22.76 1.30 -11.33
N LEU A 191 21.64 1.90 -10.91
CA LEU A 191 21.16 1.79 -9.53
C LEU A 191 20.82 0.35 -9.13
N THR A 192 20.25 -0.46 -10.04
CA THR A 192 20.00 -1.88 -9.80
C THR A 192 21.28 -2.61 -9.44
N GLY A 193 22.34 -2.44 -10.23
CA GLY A 193 23.64 -3.08 -9.95
C GLY A 193 24.27 -2.59 -8.65
N LEU A 194 24.13 -1.30 -8.34
CA LEU A 194 24.62 -0.72 -7.08
C LEU A 194 23.87 -1.30 -5.87
N ILE A 195 22.56 -1.36 -5.90
CA ILE A 195 21.76 -1.96 -4.81
C ILE A 195 22.17 -3.41 -4.63
N GLU A 196 22.21 -4.21 -5.70
CA GLU A 196 22.59 -5.63 -5.64
C GLU A 196 23.96 -5.87 -4.99
N SER A 197 24.94 -5.02 -5.32
CA SER A 197 26.31 -5.16 -4.78
C SER A 197 26.44 -4.81 -3.29
N HIS A 198 25.43 -4.16 -2.71
CA HIS A 198 25.45 -3.70 -1.30
C HIS A 198 24.35 -4.33 -0.44
N LEU A 199 23.51 -5.22 -1.01
CA LEU A 199 22.52 -5.93 -0.21
C LEU A 199 23.23 -6.77 0.87
N PRO A 200 22.72 -6.74 2.12
CA PRO A 200 23.23 -7.65 3.14
C PRO A 200 22.95 -9.10 2.74
N ALA A 201 23.94 -9.98 3.05
CA ALA A 201 23.84 -11.40 2.72
C ALA A 201 22.64 -12.10 3.40
N SER A 202 22.21 -11.60 4.56
CA SER A 202 21.04 -12.07 5.29
C SER A 202 20.50 -10.95 6.16
N GLY A 203 19.19 -10.91 6.33
CA GLY A 203 18.47 -10.01 7.23
C GLY A 203 17.30 -10.71 7.90
N PRO A 204 16.67 -10.10 8.91
CA PRO A 204 15.49 -10.67 9.53
C PRO A 204 14.36 -10.73 8.50
N VAL A 205 13.67 -11.87 8.46
CA VAL A 205 12.46 -12.04 7.65
C VAL A 205 11.25 -11.70 8.50
N ARG A 206 10.47 -10.74 8.03
CA ARG A 206 9.28 -10.26 8.73
C ARG A 206 8.10 -10.18 7.77
N ILE A 207 6.91 -9.96 8.31
CA ILE A 207 5.75 -9.57 7.51
C ILE A 207 6.00 -8.15 7.05
N VAL A 208 6.02 -7.93 5.73
CA VAL A 208 6.12 -6.61 5.11
C VAL A 208 4.81 -6.29 4.41
N HIS A 209 4.38 -5.04 4.51
CA HIS A 209 3.15 -4.55 3.90
C HIS A 209 3.31 -4.35 2.37
N GLY A 210 4.46 -3.82 1.97
CA GLY A 210 4.80 -3.56 0.57
C GLY A 210 4.31 -2.23 0.00
N ASP A 211 3.34 -1.55 0.63
CA ASP A 211 2.89 -0.18 0.33
C ASP A 211 2.50 0.57 1.61
N TYR A 212 3.38 0.54 2.63
CA TYR A 212 3.10 1.12 3.93
C TYR A 212 3.23 2.63 3.90
N ARG A 213 2.12 3.34 4.10
CA ARG A 213 2.06 4.82 4.09
C ARG A 213 0.81 5.33 4.80
N LEU A 214 0.81 6.62 5.19
CA LEU A 214 -0.31 7.23 5.92
C LEU A 214 -1.63 7.19 5.12
N GLY A 215 -1.56 7.30 3.79
CA GLY A 215 -2.74 7.19 2.92
C GLY A 215 -3.36 5.78 2.86
N ASN A 216 -2.71 4.76 3.43
CA ASN A 216 -3.23 3.42 3.61
C ASN A 216 -3.60 3.15 5.08
N ALA A 217 -3.92 4.19 5.84
CA ALA A 217 -4.37 4.09 7.22
C ALA A 217 -5.70 4.84 7.43
N ILE A 218 -6.54 4.32 8.32
CA ILE A 218 -7.70 5.05 8.84
C ILE A 218 -7.29 5.71 10.15
N VAL A 219 -7.47 7.03 10.22
CA VAL A 219 -7.08 7.86 11.36
C VAL A 219 -8.33 8.46 11.99
N GLY A 220 -8.46 8.37 13.31
CA GLY A 220 -9.51 9.05 14.06
C GLY A 220 -9.25 10.55 14.19
N SER A 221 -10.27 11.34 14.55
CA SER A 221 -10.11 12.77 14.83
C SER A 221 -9.15 13.08 15.97
N ASP A 222 -8.87 12.10 16.83
CA ASP A 222 -7.89 12.12 17.91
C ASP A 222 -6.45 11.80 17.45
N GLY A 223 -6.26 11.55 16.15
CA GLY A 223 -5.00 11.15 15.57
C GLY A 223 -4.64 9.67 15.73
N ARG A 224 -5.49 8.87 16.40
CA ARG A 224 -5.23 7.45 16.55
C ARG A 224 -5.44 6.69 15.24
N VAL A 225 -4.45 5.89 14.86
CA VAL A 225 -4.57 4.97 13.74
C VAL A 225 -5.51 3.83 14.14
N ARG A 226 -6.64 3.72 13.44
CA ARG A 226 -7.72 2.76 13.70
C ARG A 226 -7.56 1.47 12.90
N ALA A 227 -6.98 1.56 11.70
CA ALA A 227 -6.70 0.41 10.85
C ALA A 227 -5.60 0.73 9.83
N ILE A 228 -4.81 -0.30 9.49
CA ILE A 228 -3.95 -0.31 8.31
C ILE A 228 -4.68 -1.08 7.21
N LEU A 229 -4.71 -0.50 6.01
CA LEU A 229 -5.45 -0.95 4.84
C LEU A 229 -4.50 -1.43 3.74
N ASP A 230 -5.06 -2.12 2.74
CA ASP A 230 -4.41 -2.42 1.46
C ASP A 230 -3.23 -3.39 1.55
N TRP A 231 -3.50 -4.58 2.07
CA TRP A 231 -2.54 -5.67 2.28
C TRP A 231 -2.24 -6.51 1.03
N GLU A 232 -2.70 -6.09 -0.17
CA GLU A 232 -2.55 -6.84 -1.41
C GLU A 232 -1.09 -7.11 -1.82
N LEU A 233 -0.15 -6.23 -1.42
CA LEU A 233 1.28 -6.36 -1.67
C LEU A 233 2.05 -7.00 -0.52
N ALA A 234 1.36 -7.37 0.57
CA ALA A 234 2.01 -7.97 1.73
C ALA A 234 2.77 -9.25 1.36
N SER A 235 3.89 -9.48 2.04
CA SER A 235 4.77 -10.63 1.78
C SER A 235 5.65 -10.92 3.00
N LEU A 236 6.44 -12.00 2.93
CA LEU A 236 7.60 -12.14 3.79
C LEU A 236 8.79 -11.41 3.16
N GLY A 237 9.45 -10.56 3.93
CA GLY A 237 10.49 -9.71 3.38
C GLY A 237 11.38 -9.06 4.42
N ASP A 238 12.16 -8.13 3.92
CA ASP A 238 13.07 -7.32 4.72
C ASP A 238 12.31 -6.10 5.28
N PRO A 239 12.23 -5.97 6.62
CA PRO A 239 11.49 -4.88 7.26
C PRO A 239 12.01 -3.48 6.89
N LEU A 240 13.31 -3.33 6.62
CA LEU A 240 13.86 -2.03 6.23
C LEU A 240 13.37 -1.57 4.85
N ALA A 241 12.92 -2.49 4.00
CA ALA A 241 12.31 -2.12 2.72
C ALA A 241 10.93 -1.43 2.92
N ASP A 242 10.16 -1.85 3.93
CA ASP A 242 8.90 -1.17 4.29
C ASP A 242 9.14 0.17 4.98
N LEU A 243 10.13 0.24 5.90
CA LEU A 243 10.50 1.51 6.51
C LEU A 243 10.96 2.53 5.47
N ALA A 244 11.79 2.12 4.52
CA ALA A 244 12.24 3.00 3.45
C ALA A 244 11.08 3.42 2.53
N ALA A 245 10.13 2.52 2.26
CA ALA A 245 8.91 2.86 1.52
C ALA A 245 8.08 3.92 2.28
N LEU A 246 7.94 3.79 3.60
CA LEU A 246 7.26 4.80 4.43
C LEU A 246 7.98 6.16 4.34
N VAL A 247 9.30 6.17 4.55
CA VAL A 247 10.14 7.41 4.50
C VAL A 247 10.04 8.10 3.14
N ALA A 248 9.92 7.34 2.05
CA ALA A 248 9.79 7.91 0.71
C ALA A 248 8.59 8.87 0.59
N PHE A 249 7.49 8.63 1.34
CA PHE A 249 6.32 9.51 1.35
C PHE A 249 6.47 10.79 2.20
N TRP A 250 7.63 11.03 2.80
CA TRP A 250 8.07 12.31 3.35
C TRP A 250 8.96 13.10 2.38
N GLN A 251 9.24 12.57 1.19
CA GLN A 251 10.14 13.20 0.22
C GLN A 251 9.36 13.89 -0.90
N PRO A 252 9.85 15.04 -1.42
CA PRO A 252 9.17 15.80 -2.48
C PRO A 252 8.80 15.00 -3.75
N PRO A 253 9.54 13.99 -4.21
CA PRO A 253 9.15 13.21 -5.40
C PRO A 253 7.80 12.50 -5.28
N ALA A 254 7.28 12.27 -4.05
CA ALA A 254 5.98 11.64 -3.84
C ALA A 254 4.83 12.50 -4.38
N GLU A 255 4.92 13.83 -4.25
CA GLU A 255 3.94 14.80 -4.79
C GLU A 255 3.86 14.69 -6.30
N ALA A 256 5.01 14.68 -6.99
CA ALA A 256 5.04 14.52 -8.44
C ALA A 256 4.41 13.20 -8.90
N MET A 257 4.50 12.15 -8.11
CA MET A 257 3.93 10.85 -8.43
C MET A 257 2.42 10.78 -8.19
N LEU A 258 1.93 11.30 -7.06
CA LEU A 258 0.52 11.21 -6.67
C LEU A 258 -0.31 12.37 -7.22
N GLY A 259 0.31 13.50 -7.53
CA GLY A 259 -0.32 14.68 -8.10
C GLY A 259 -0.83 15.69 -7.07
N ASP A 260 -0.66 15.39 -5.76
CA ASP A 260 -1.10 16.21 -4.64
C ASP A 260 -0.01 16.27 -3.59
N GLU A 261 0.00 17.33 -2.76
CA GLU A 261 0.89 17.45 -1.61
C GLU A 261 0.65 16.31 -0.60
N MET A 262 1.72 15.73 -0.09
CA MET A 262 1.60 14.59 0.83
C MET A 262 1.00 15.01 2.17
N PRO A 263 0.21 14.15 2.83
CA PRO A 263 -0.32 14.45 4.16
C PRO A 263 0.79 14.71 5.18
N THR A 264 1.98 14.18 4.92
CA THR A 264 3.20 14.36 5.73
C THR A 264 3.85 15.74 5.61
N THR A 265 3.40 16.59 4.68
CA THR A 265 3.83 18.00 4.59
C THR A 265 2.92 18.94 5.39
N ALA A 266 1.74 18.49 5.82
CA ALA A 266 0.82 19.29 6.60
C ALA A 266 1.37 19.60 8.00
N PRO A 267 0.98 20.76 8.60
CA PRO A 267 1.42 21.15 9.93
C PRO A 267 1.10 20.07 10.98
N GLY A 268 2.09 19.74 11.81
CA GLY A 268 1.97 18.73 12.85
C GLY A 268 2.64 17.40 12.50
N SER A 269 2.90 17.10 11.24
CA SER A 269 3.64 15.88 10.87
C SER A 269 5.05 15.88 11.48
N ILE A 270 5.53 14.68 11.85
CA ILE A 270 6.93 14.50 12.29
C ILE A 270 7.87 14.53 11.08
N THR A 271 9.13 14.83 11.32
CA THR A 271 10.18 14.85 10.30
C THR A 271 10.71 13.44 9.97
N VAL A 272 11.41 13.28 8.84
CA VAL A 272 12.11 12.03 8.50
C VAL A 272 13.08 11.59 9.59
N ALA A 273 13.82 12.53 10.20
CA ALA A 273 14.73 12.20 11.30
C ALA A 273 13.98 11.62 12.51
N GLU A 274 12.84 12.24 12.88
CA GLU A 274 11.98 11.71 13.95
C GLU A 274 11.38 10.35 13.59
N VAL A 275 11.00 10.10 12.33
CA VAL A 275 10.55 8.77 11.85
C VAL A 275 11.63 7.72 12.09
N LEU A 276 12.86 7.97 11.64
CA LEU A 276 13.97 7.02 11.77
C LEU A 276 14.38 6.78 13.22
N ASP A 277 14.46 7.83 14.04
CA ASP A 277 14.80 7.72 15.45
C ASP A 277 13.71 6.97 16.24
N ARG A 278 12.44 7.25 15.91
CA ARG A 278 11.32 6.53 16.52
C ARG A 278 11.33 5.05 16.17
N TYR A 279 11.49 4.70 14.91
CA TYR A 279 11.59 3.30 14.49
C TYR A 279 12.78 2.60 15.18
N ARG A 280 13.96 3.24 15.21
CA ARG A 280 15.15 2.71 15.89
C ARG A 280 14.89 2.44 17.38
N SER A 281 14.14 3.31 18.06
CA SER A 281 13.81 3.16 19.47
C SER A 281 12.77 2.09 19.77
N ARG A 282 11.96 1.70 18.79
CA ARG A 282 10.83 0.76 18.92
C ARG A 282 11.11 -0.61 18.33
N SER A 283 12.05 -0.72 17.41
CA SER A 283 12.36 -1.93 16.68
C SER A 283 13.67 -2.56 17.14
N THR A 284 13.75 -3.89 17.09
CA THR A 284 14.99 -4.65 17.26
C THR A 284 15.72 -4.91 15.93
N VAL A 285 15.17 -4.43 14.82
CA VAL A 285 15.77 -4.56 13.50
C VAL A 285 17.00 -3.65 13.41
N PRO A 286 18.20 -4.18 13.13
CA PRO A 286 19.38 -3.35 12.92
C PRO A 286 19.17 -2.44 11.70
N MET A 287 19.58 -1.19 11.80
CA MET A 287 19.42 -0.19 10.74
C MET A 287 20.73 0.10 9.98
N ASP A 288 21.77 -0.70 10.21
CA ASP A 288 23.02 -0.56 9.50
C ASP A 288 22.81 -0.74 7.98
N GLY A 289 23.38 0.16 7.19
CA GLY A 289 23.19 0.14 5.75
C GLY A 289 21.78 0.53 5.26
N PHE A 290 20.98 1.23 6.08
CA PHE A 290 19.63 1.69 5.70
C PHE A 290 19.59 2.45 4.37
N TRP A 291 20.67 3.15 4.02
CA TRP A 291 20.80 3.85 2.73
C TRP A 291 20.54 2.94 1.51
N VAL A 292 20.87 1.64 1.58
CA VAL A 292 20.60 0.67 0.48
C VAL A 292 19.09 0.52 0.28
N TYR A 293 18.34 0.47 1.36
CA TYR A 293 16.88 0.34 1.33
C TYR A 293 16.19 1.65 0.93
N ASP A 294 16.72 2.80 1.33
CA ASP A 294 16.25 4.11 0.89
C ASP A 294 16.49 4.29 -0.63
N THR A 295 17.67 3.88 -1.11
CA THR A 295 17.95 3.80 -2.55
C THR A 295 16.97 2.87 -3.25
N PHE A 296 16.71 1.68 -2.70
CA PHE A 296 15.79 0.70 -3.26
C PHE A 296 14.35 1.21 -3.31
N ALA A 297 13.86 1.87 -2.25
CA ALA A 297 12.50 2.41 -2.21
C ALA A 297 12.31 3.49 -3.29
N SER A 298 13.25 4.44 -3.38
CA SER A 298 13.24 5.49 -4.40
C SER A 298 13.35 4.91 -5.81
N TRP A 299 14.23 3.93 -6.02
CA TRP A 299 14.37 3.19 -7.28
C TRP A 299 13.06 2.48 -7.67
N ARG A 300 12.38 1.81 -6.73
CA ARG A 300 11.11 1.10 -6.98
C ARG A 300 10.01 2.07 -7.39
N LEU A 301 9.94 3.24 -6.75
CA LEU A 301 8.98 4.30 -7.11
C LEU A 301 9.30 4.90 -8.48
N ALA A 302 10.58 5.08 -8.83
CA ALA A 302 10.99 5.48 -10.17
C ALA A 302 10.56 4.46 -11.24
N CYS A 303 10.75 3.15 -10.98
CA CYS A 303 10.28 2.09 -11.87
C CYS A 303 8.76 2.09 -12.03
N THR A 304 8.02 2.35 -10.94
CA THR A 304 6.55 2.44 -10.97
C THR A 304 6.12 3.63 -11.83
N ALA A 305 6.75 4.79 -11.66
CA ALA A 305 6.49 5.98 -12.48
C ALA A 305 6.84 5.74 -13.96
N LEU A 306 7.97 5.08 -14.25
CA LEU A 306 8.36 4.72 -15.62
C LEU A 306 7.33 3.82 -16.29
N ARG A 307 6.84 2.80 -15.58
CA ARG A 307 5.78 1.91 -16.08
C ARG A 307 4.48 2.67 -16.34
N ALA A 308 4.08 3.56 -15.45
CA ALA A 308 2.90 4.39 -15.63
C ALA A 308 3.06 5.31 -16.84
N HIS A 309 4.21 6.00 -16.98
CA HIS A 309 4.54 6.81 -18.15
C HIS A 309 4.41 6.01 -19.45
N ALA A 310 4.95 4.80 -19.52
CA ALA A 310 4.86 3.94 -20.71
C ALA A 310 3.42 3.57 -21.05
N ARG A 311 2.54 3.36 -20.08
CA ARG A 311 1.11 3.09 -20.29
C ARG A 311 0.38 4.30 -20.88
N PHE A 312 0.69 5.52 -20.39
CA PHE A 312 0.15 6.75 -20.98
C PHE A 312 0.68 6.96 -22.40
N ALA A 313 1.97 6.78 -22.63
CA ALA A 313 2.60 6.92 -23.95
C ALA A 313 2.08 5.93 -25.00
N SER A 314 1.61 4.75 -24.60
CA SER A 314 1.01 3.74 -25.50
C SER A 314 -0.48 3.98 -25.78
N GLY A 315 -1.09 5.02 -25.22
CA GLY A 315 -2.53 5.27 -25.36
C GLY A 315 -3.42 4.29 -24.57
N ALA A 316 -2.86 3.51 -23.65
CA ALA A 316 -3.62 2.58 -22.83
C ALA A 316 -4.39 3.28 -21.68
N MET A 317 -4.28 4.61 -21.57
CA MET A 317 -4.96 5.46 -20.60
C MET A 317 -5.65 6.61 -21.35
N ASP A 318 -6.88 6.93 -20.93
CA ASP A 318 -7.75 7.92 -21.60
C ASP A 318 -7.39 9.40 -21.34
N ASP A 319 -6.25 9.68 -20.68
CA ASP A 319 -5.86 11.03 -20.24
C ASP A 319 -4.37 11.28 -20.49
N ASP A 320 -4.06 12.37 -21.21
CA ASP A 320 -2.67 12.79 -21.50
C ASP A 320 -1.96 13.47 -20.32
N ARG A 321 -2.71 13.91 -19.29
CA ARG A 321 -2.15 14.63 -18.13
C ARG A 321 -1.17 13.80 -17.30
N GLY A 322 -1.30 12.48 -17.33
CA GLY A 322 -0.40 11.55 -16.66
C GLY A 322 0.98 11.44 -17.28
N LEU A 323 1.09 11.66 -18.61
CA LEU A 323 2.33 11.41 -19.34
C LEU A 323 3.51 12.22 -18.80
N GLU A 324 3.38 13.54 -18.74
CA GLU A 324 4.43 14.44 -18.24
C GLU A 324 4.63 14.28 -16.74
N ARG A 325 3.57 14.15 -15.98
CA ARG A 325 3.63 13.94 -14.53
C ARG A 325 4.50 12.72 -14.18
N PHE A 326 4.25 11.58 -14.80
CA PHE A 326 5.01 10.36 -14.50
C PHE A 326 6.43 10.39 -15.08
N ARG A 327 6.68 11.17 -16.14
CA ARG A 327 8.04 11.42 -16.62
C ARG A 327 8.85 12.21 -15.60
N VAL A 328 8.27 13.27 -15.04
CA VAL A 328 8.87 14.10 -13.99
C VAL A 328 9.07 13.27 -12.72
N ALA A 329 8.06 12.53 -12.27
CA ALA A 329 8.13 11.69 -11.10
C ALA A 329 9.25 10.63 -11.22
N CYS A 330 9.38 9.97 -12.37
CA CYS A 330 10.43 8.99 -12.62
C CYS A 330 11.83 9.61 -12.42
N ARG A 331 12.10 10.77 -13.02
CA ARG A 331 13.39 11.46 -12.89
C ARG A 331 13.65 11.89 -11.46
N SER A 332 12.65 12.50 -10.79
CA SER A 332 12.79 12.95 -9.41
C SER A 332 13.11 11.81 -8.44
N TRP A 333 12.50 10.64 -8.64
CA TRP A 333 12.79 9.45 -7.85
C TRP A 333 14.16 8.83 -8.17
N ILE A 334 14.63 8.87 -9.42
CA ILE A 334 15.99 8.47 -9.77
C ILE A 334 16.99 9.38 -9.05
N ASP A 335 16.79 10.70 -9.10
CA ASP A 335 17.64 11.67 -8.42
C ASP A 335 17.64 11.44 -6.89
N ALA A 336 16.49 11.09 -6.30
CA ALA A 336 16.40 10.74 -4.88
C ALA A 336 17.18 9.46 -4.57
N ALA A 337 17.06 8.42 -5.40
CA ALA A 337 17.82 7.19 -5.25
C ALA A 337 19.34 7.44 -5.30
N GLU A 338 19.80 8.26 -6.23
CA GLU A 338 21.22 8.63 -6.35
C GLU A 338 21.71 9.43 -5.15
N ARG A 339 20.90 10.38 -4.62
CA ARG A 339 21.25 11.10 -3.38
C ARG A 339 21.37 10.15 -2.18
N ALA A 340 20.47 9.17 -2.05
CA ALA A 340 20.55 8.18 -0.97
C ALA A 340 21.87 7.40 -0.99
N THR A 341 22.47 7.17 -2.16
CA THR A 341 23.78 6.49 -2.27
C THR A 341 24.94 7.30 -1.69
N THR A 342 24.79 8.61 -1.53
CA THR A 342 25.84 9.49 -0.96
C THR A 342 25.76 9.59 0.55
N ALA A 343 24.68 9.10 1.18
CA ALA A 343 24.47 9.09 2.62
C ALA A 343 25.04 7.83 3.33
N ARG A 344 26.11 7.24 2.76
CA ARG A 344 26.78 6.00 3.26
C ARG A 344 27.39 6.18 4.64
#